data_f5f1f8582ae4d2c1bd80efde9dffc278
#
_entry.id   f5f1f8582ae4d2c1bd80efde9dffc278
#
_cell.length_a   1.000
_cell.length_b   1.000
_cell.length_c   1.000
_cell.angle_alpha   90.00
_cell.angle_beta   90.00
_cell.angle_gamma   90.00
#
_symmetry.space_group_name_H-M   'P 1'
#
loop_
_entity.id
_entity.type
_entity.pdbx_description
1 polymer ?
#
loop_
_entity_poly.entity_id
_entity_poly.type
_entity_poly.pdbx_seq_one_letter_code
_entity_poly.pdbx_strand_id
1 'polypeptide(L)'
;MTRGFYTIMAAQFFSSLADNALLVAAIALLRQMSEAAWMTPALKQSFVVSYVVLAPLVGAFADSMPKGRVMLITNGIKIVGCALMLFAVHPLLAYAVVGLGAAAYSPAKYGILTELLPPQQLVVANGWIEGTTVGSIILGVLLGGALVSPRVSTALLGFDLPGFDTGIDTPPKAAIAIIAVFYAI
;
A
#
# COMPACT_ATOMS: atom_id res chain seq x y z
N MET A 1 -20.00 3.74 18.15
CA MET A 1 -18.74 3.23 17.58
C MET A 1 -17.59 3.55 18.53
N THR A 2 -16.70 2.60 18.78
CA THR A 2 -15.59 2.73 19.75
C THR A 2 -14.40 3.47 19.16
N ARG A 3 -13.50 3.99 20.02
CA ARG A 3 -12.23 4.58 19.55
C ARG A 3 -11.42 3.62 18.68
N GLY A 4 -11.41 2.32 19.02
CA GLY A 4 -10.74 1.29 18.23
C GLY A 4 -11.26 1.18 16.80
N PHE A 5 -12.57 1.35 16.58
CA PHE A 5 -13.15 1.37 15.23
C PHE A 5 -12.55 2.50 14.37
N TYR A 6 -12.49 3.73 14.91
CA TYR A 6 -11.94 4.87 14.15
C TYR A 6 -10.44 4.72 13.87
N THR A 7 -9.68 4.14 14.81
CA THR A 7 -8.26 3.83 14.60
C THR A 7 -8.08 2.84 13.44
N ILE A 8 -8.89 1.77 13.40
CA ILE A 8 -8.86 0.80 12.30
C ILE A 8 -9.27 1.45 10.96
N MET A 9 -10.27 2.32 10.99
CA MET A 9 -10.69 3.06 9.79
C MET A 9 -9.56 3.94 9.25
N ALA A 10 -8.84 4.64 10.13
CA ALA A 10 -7.70 5.47 9.74
C ALA A 10 -6.56 4.60 9.18
N ALA A 11 -6.15 3.54 9.88
CA ALA A 11 -5.09 2.64 9.43
C ALA A 11 -5.42 2.01 8.05
N GLN A 12 -6.65 1.52 7.88
CA GLN A 12 -7.15 0.96 6.61
C GLN A 12 -7.15 2.03 5.49
N PHE A 13 -7.60 3.25 5.80
CA PHE A 13 -7.60 4.35 4.84
C PHE A 13 -6.17 4.66 4.34
N PHE A 14 -5.21 4.85 5.25
CA PHE A 14 -3.82 5.15 4.89
C PHE A 14 -3.15 3.99 4.15
N SER A 15 -3.37 2.73 4.58
CA SER A 15 -2.84 1.56 3.89
C SER A 15 -3.37 1.45 2.45
N SER A 16 -4.69 1.63 2.25
CA SER A 16 -5.30 1.61 0.92
C SER A 16 -4.90 2.80 0.04
N LEU A 17 -4.75 3.99 0.64
CA LEU A 17 -4.24 5.19 -0.03
C LEU A 17 -2.82 4.95 -0.52
N ALA A 18 -1.96 4.35 0.33
CA ALA A 18 -0.60 4.00 -0.03
C ALA A 18 -0.54 2.98 -1.17
N ASP A 19 -1.39 1.93 -1.16
CA ASP A 19 -1.46 0.92 -2.23
C ASP A 19 -1.71 1.58 -3.61
N ASN A 20 -2.62 2.55 -3.67
CA ASN A 20 -2.98 3.24 -4.92
C ASN A 20 -1.95 4.30 -5.33
N ALA A 21 -1.38 5.04 -4.38
CA ALA A 21 -0.30 5.98 -4.64
C ALA A 21 0.96 5.24 -5.15
N LEU A 22 1.27 4.09 -4.55
CA LEU A 22 2.42 3.26 -4.93
C LEU A 22 2.29 2.72 -6.36
N LEU A 23 1.08 2.36 -6.81
CA LEU A 23 0.86 1.95 -8.20
C LEU A 23 1.32 3.04 -9.17
N VAL A 24 0.96 4.30 -8.92
CA VAL A 24 1.36 5.44 -9.76
C VAL A 24 2.88 5.64 -9.73
N ALA A 25 3.49 5.59 -8.55
CA ALA A 25 4.94 5.73 -8.38
C ALA A 25 5.72 4.59 -9.07
N ALA A 26 5.23 3.35 -8.96
CA ALA A 26 5.83 2.18 -9.62
C ALA A 26 5.71 2.24 -11.14
N ILE A 27 4.59 2.74 -11.68
CA ILE A 27 4.46 3.01 -13.13
C ILE A 27 5.47 4.07 -13.59
N ALA A 28 5.64 5.14 -12.80
CA ALA A 28 6.61 6.18 -13.13
C ALA A 28 8.06 5.63 -13.09
N LEU A 29 8.36 4.75 -12.12
CA LEU A 29 9.65 4.08 -12.03
C LEU A 29 9.92 3.18 -13.25
N LEU A 30 8.95 2.38 -13.70
CA LEU A 30 9.07 1.57 -14.93
C LEU A 30 9.34 2.43 -16.17
N ARG A 31 8.63 3.55 -16.30
CA ARG A 31 8.83 4.48 -17.42
C ARG A 31 10.23 5.10 -17.40
N GLN A 32 10.74 5.43 -16.21
CA GLN A 32 12.08 5.96 -16.05
C GLN A 32 13.15 4.91 -16.43
N MET A 33 12.91 3.64 -16.15
CA MET A 33 13.79 2.53 -16.56
C MET A 33 13.72 2.23 -18.07
N SER A 34 12.86 2.94 -18.82
CA SER A 34 12.63 2.72 -20.27
C SER A 34 12.15 1.30 -20.59
N GLU A 35 11.41 0.70 -19.67
CA GLU A 35 10.89 -0.64 -19.82
C GLU A 35 9.78 -0.74 -20.87
N ALA A 36 9.55 -1.93 -21.39
CA ALA A 36 8.57 -2.18 -22.42
C ALA A 36 7.14 -1.80 -21.99
N ALA A 37 6.35 -1.22 -22.88
CA ALA A 37 5.01 -0.69 -22.58
C ALA A 37 4.06 -1.71 -21.95
N TRP A 38 4.20 -3.01 -22.29
CA TRP A 38 3.39 -4.10 -21.71
C TRP A 38 3.65 -4.34 -20.22
N MET A 39 4.78 -3.87 -19.67
CA MET A 39 5.09 -4.01 -18.25
C MET A 39 4.21 -3.13 -17.36
N THR A 40 3.68 -2.03 -17.86
CA THR A 40 2.73 -1.19 -17.11
C THR A 40 1.45 -1.94 -16.73
N PRO A 41 0.70 -2.59 -17.63
CA PRO A 41 -0.41 -3.45 -17.22
C PRO A 41 0.05 -4.68 -16.44
N ALA A 42 1.22 -5.26 -16.75
CA ALA A 42 1.78 -6.40 -16.02
C ALA A 42 2.04 -6.08 -14.54
N LEU A 43 2.36 -4.82 -14.19
CA LEU A 43 2.52 -4.37 -12.82
C LEU A 43 1.24 -4.59 -12.00
N LYS A 44 0.08 -4.20 -12.53
CA LYS A 44 -1.21 -4.45 -11.87
C LYS A 44 -1.54 -5.94 -11.83
N GLN A 45 -1.18 -6.69 -12.87
CA GLN A 45 -1.38 -8.14 -12.90
C GLN A 45 -0.54 -8.84 -11.84
N SER A 46 0.71 -8.45 -11.62
CA SER A 46 1.57 -9.04 -10.58
C SER A 46 0.95 -8.88 -9.19
N PHE A 47 0.32 -7.75 -8.91
CA PHE A 47 -0.43 -7.51 -7.68
C PHE A 47 -1.65 -8.45 -7.56
N VAL A 48 -2.44 -8.58 -8.63
CA VAL A 48 -3.64 -9.46 -8.65
C VAL A 48 -3.26 -10.93 -8.54
N VAL A 49 -2.16 -11.36 -9.17
CA VAL A 49 -1.65 -12.74 -9.06
C VAL A 49 -1.36 -13.10 -7.61
N SER A 50 -0.83 -12.15 -6.81
CA SER A 50 -0.60 -12.36 -5.38
C SER A 50 -1.89 -12.71 -4.63
N TYR A 51 -3.02 -12.09 -4.96
CA TYR A 51 -4.32 -12.44 -4.39
C TYR A 51 -4.76 -13.87 -4.75
N VAL A 52 -4.58 -14.26 -6.01
CA VAL A 52 -4.97 -15.59 -6.50
C VAL A 52 -4.11 -16.67 -5.83
N VAL A 53 -2.80 -16.47 -5.77
CA VAL A 53 -1.85 -17.43 -5.18
C VAL A 53 -2.08 -17.59 -3.67
N LEU A 54 -2.36 -16.50 -2.98
CA LEU A 54 -2.57 -16.52 -1.53
C LEU A 54 -4.00 -16.85 -1.10
N ALA A 55 -4.98 -16.77 -2.01
CA ALA A 55 -6.40 -16.97 -1.67
C ALA A 55 -6.67 -18.17 -0.74
N PRO A 56 -6.10 -19.37 -0.99
CA PRO A 56 -6.35 -20.54 -0.13
C PRO A 56 -5.71 -20.43 1.27
N LEU A 57 -4.72 -19.57 1.45
CA LEU A 57 -3.91 -19.50 2.67
C LEU A 57 -4.24 -18.29 3.55
N VAL A 58 -4.74 -17.20 2.97
CA VAL A 58 -4.90 -15.93 3.70
C VAL A 58 -5.94 -16.00 4.81
N GLY A 59 -6.99 -16.80 4.65
CA GLY A 59 -8.00 -17.01 5.70
C GLY A 59 -7.38 -17.65 6.94
N ALA A 60 -6.70 -18.78 6.77
CA ALA A 60 -6.01 -19.49 7.85
C ALA A 60 -4.95 -18.61 8.51
N PHE A 61 -4.17 -17.84 7.73
CA PHE A 61 -3.19 -16.89 8.26
C PHE A 61 -3.87 -15.78 9.07
N ALA A 62 -4.93 -15.19 8.54
CA ALA A 62 -5.67 -14.13 9.23
C ALA A 62 -6.33 -14.62 10.54
N ASP A 63 -6.69 -15.91 10.64
CA ASP A 63 -7.29 -16.49 11.83
C ASP A 63 -6.26 -17.03 12.84
N SER A 64 -4.99 -17.17 12.44
CA SER A 64 -3.93 -17.71 13.30
C SER A 64 -3.49 -16.77 14.42
N MET A 65 -3.82 -15.46 14.35
CA MET A 65 -3.41 -14.45 15.31
C MET A 65 -4.41 -13.29 15.38
N PRO A 66 -4.32 -12.41 16.41
CA PRO A 66 -5.18 -11.23 16.50
C PRO A 66 -5.15 -10.38 15.23
N LYS A 67 -6.29 -9.99 14.69
CA LYS A 67 -6.44 -9.30 13.39
C LYS A 67 -5.58 -8.03 13.29
N GLY A 68 -5.44 -7.26 14.38
CA GLY A 68 -4.56 -6.09 14.42
C GLY A 68 -3.08 -6.44 14.18
N ARG A 69 -2.60 -7.60 14.67
CA ARG A 69 -1.24 -8.07 14.37
C ARG A 69 -1.07 -8.49 12.93
N VAL A 70 -2.08 -9.13 12.35
CA VAL A 70 -2.09 -9.47 10.92
C VAL A 70 -1.96 -8.19 10.09
N MET A 71 -2.76 -7.16 10.40
CA MET A 71 -2.70 -5.87 9.70
C MET A 71 -1.32 -5.21 9.80
N LEU A 72 -0.68 -5.25 10.99
CA LEU A 72 0.67 -4.72 11.20
C LEU A 72 1.72 -5.49 10.39
N ILE A 73 1.72 -6.83 10.46
CA ILE A 73 2.67 -7.68 9.74
C ILE A 73 2.53 -7.48 8.23
N THR A 74 1.30 -7.42 7.71
CA THR A 74 1.04 -7.26 6.29
C THR A 74 1.43 -5.89 5.76
N ASN A 75 1.25 -4.82 6.55
CA ASN A 75 1.81 -3.51 6.23
C ASN A 75 3.35 -3.54 6.26
N GLY A 76 3.96 -4.28 7.18
CA GLY A 76 5.41 -4.54 7.18
C GLY A 76 5.88 -5.20 5.88
N ILE A 77 5.15 -6.19 5.35
CA ILE A 77 5.44 -6.82 4.06
C ILE A 77 5.35 -5.78 2.93
N LYS A 78 4.36 -4.89 2.95
CA LYS A 78 4.24 -3.81 1.96
C LYS A 78 5.42 -2.83 2.02
N ILE A 79 5.89 -2.49 3.23
CA ILE A 79 7.10 -1.65 3.42
C ILE A 79 8.32 -2.36 2.83
N VAL A 80 8.47 -3.67 3.03
CA VAL A 80 9.54 -4.45 2.39
C VAL A 80 9.45 -4.37 0.86
N GLY A 81 8.25 -4.47 0.28
CA GLY A 81 8.04 -4.27 -1.15
C GLY A 81 8.49 -2.88 -1.64
N CYS A 82 8.18 -1.83 -0.89
CA CYS A 82 8.69 -0.48 -1.18
C CYS A 82 10.23 -0.41 -1.10
N ALA A 83 10.81 -0.99 -0.06
CA ALA A 83 12.27 -1.04 0.10
C ALA A 83 12.94 -1.78 -1.06
N LEU A 84 12.39 -2.91 -1.52
CA LEU A 84 12.90 -3.64 -2.68
C LEU A 84 12.92 -2.77 -3.94
N MET A 85 11.90 -1.93 -4.16
CA MET A 85 11.89 -0.97 -5.28
C MET A 85 13.01 0.07 -5.13
N LEU A 86 13.27 0.54 -3.92
CA LEU A 86 14.35 1.51 -3.64
C LEU A 86 15.73 0.91 -3.86
N PHE A 87 15.91 -0.38 -3.52
CA PHE A 87 17.16 -1.14 -3.72
C PHE A 87 17.31 -1.74 -5.13
N ALA A 88 16.68 -1.14 -6.13
CA ALA A 88 16.80 -1.51 -7.54
C ALA A 88 16.34 -2.94 -7.89
N VAL A 89 15.51 -3.57 -7.07
CA VAL A 89 14.78 -4.77 -7.47
C VAL A 89 13.72 -4.38 -8.50
N HIS A 90 13.54 -5.23 -9.51
CA HIS A 90 12.61 -4.96 -10.60
C HIS A 90 11.20 -4.64 -10.07
N PRO A 91 10.56 -3.52 -10.50
CA PRO A 91 9.29 -3.04 -9.93
C PRO A 91 8.16 -4.06 -9.95
N LEU A 92 8.10 -4.93 -10.97
CA LEU A 92 7.10 -6.02 -11.05
C LEU A 92 7.19 -6.98 -9.86
N LEU A 93 8.40 -7.42 -9.50
CA LEU A 93 8.62 -8.35 -8.39
C LEU A 93 8.36 -7.68 -7.04
N ALA A 94 8.88 -6.47 -6.88
CA ALA A 94 8.69 -5.69 -5.66
C ALA A 94 7.21 -5.34 -5.43
N TYR A 95 6.47 -5.02 -6.49
CA TYR A 95 5.04 -4.75 -6.41
C TYR A 95 4.20 -6.02 -6.17
N ALA A 96 4.66 -7.18 -6.64
CA ALA A 96 4.06 -8.46 -6.26
C ALA A 96 4.17 -8.72 -4.75
N VAL A 97 5.31 -8.38 -4.12
CA VAL A 97 5.47 -8.46 -2.65
C VAL A 97 4.48 -7.55 -1.93
N VAL A 98 4.26 -6.33 -2.42
CA VAL A 98 3.20 -5.44 -1.89
C VAL A 98 1.83 -6.09 -2.04
N GLY A 99 1.55 -6.73 -3.17
CA GLY A 99 0.33 -7.50 -3.42
C GLY A 99 0.12 -8.66 -2.45
N LEU A 100 1.20 -9.37 -2.06
CA LEU A 100 1.12 -10.40 -1.01
C LEU A 100 0.66 -9.81 0.32
N GLY A 101 1.23 -8.67 0.73
CA GLY A 101 0.80 -7.95 1.93
C GLY A 101 -0.66 -7.51 1.84
N ALA A 102 -1.08 -6.95 0.70
CA ALA A 102 -2.45 -6.49 0.50
C ALA A 102 -3.47 -7.65 0.51
N ALA A 103 -3.13 -8.78 -0.09
CA ALA A 103 -3.98 -9.98 -0.10
C ALA A 103 -4.20 -10.52 1.32
N ALA A 104 -3.14 -10.60 2.13
CA ALA A 104 -3.22 -11.07 3.50
C ALA A 104 -3.88 -10.04 4.46
N TYR A 105 -3.80 -8.75 4.15
CA TYR A 105 -4.48 -7.68 4.89
C TYR A 105 -5.99 -7.75 4.76
N SER A 106 -6.50 -8.13 3.59
CA SER A 106 -7.93 -8.05 3.25
C SER A 106 -8.85 -8.82 4.21
N PRO A 107 -8.64 -10.11 4.52
CA PRO A 107 -9.52 -10.84 5.44
C PRO A 107 -9.42 -10.30 6.89
N ALA A 108 -8.25 -9.83 7.33
CA ALA A 108 -8.09 -9.24 8.65
C ALA A 108 -8.88 -7.92 8.79
N LYS A 109 -8.91 -7.10 7.74
CA LYS A 109 -9.66 -5.84 7.68
C LYS A 109 -11.16 -6.03 7.93
N TYR A 110 -11.76 -7.05 7.32
CA TYR A 110 -13.19 -7.35 7.53
C TYR A 110 -13.42 -8.12 8.83
N GLY A 111 -12.54 -9.07 9.18
CA GLY A 111 -12.65 -9.88 10.37
C GLY A 111 -12.59 -9.06 11.67
N ILE A 112 -11.79 -8.01 11.73
CA ILE A 112 -11.67 -7.18 12.93
C ILE A 112 -12.96 -6.43 13.27
N LEU A 113 -13.84 -6.17 12.31
CA LEU A 113 -15.13 -5.53 12.57
C LEU A 113 -16.05 -6.41 13.41
N THR A 114 -16.05 -7.72 13.15
CA THR A 114 -16.87 -8.67 13.90
C THR A 114 -16.37 -8.86 15.33
N GLU A 115 -15.08 -8.57 15.59
CA GLU A 115 -14.51 -8.61 16.94
C GLU A 115 -14.80 -7.31 17.72
N LEU A 116 -14.92 -6.17 17.03
CA LEU A 116 -15.04 -4.86 17.65
C LEU A 116 -16.48 -4.35 17.80
N LEU A 117 -17.41 -4.86 16.98
CA LEU A 117 -18.76 -4.30 16.86
C LEU A 117 -19.83 -5.38 17.00
N PRO A 118 -20.98 -5.04 17.61
CA PRO A 118 -22.13 -5.92 17.66
C PRO A 118 -22.76 -6.08 16.26
N PRO A 119 -23.46 -7.21 15.99
CA PRO A 119 -24.01 -7.52 14.68
C PRO A 119 -24.87 -6.41 14.06
N GLN A 120 -25.60 -5.65 14.88
CA GLN A 120 -26.47 -4.56 14.44
C GLN A 120 -25.70 -3.39 13.80
N GLN A 121 -24.41 -3.22 14.09
CA GLN A 121 -23.58 -2.16 13.59
C GLN A 121 -22.71 -2.57 12.38
N LEU A 122 -22.64 -3.88 12.06
CA LEU A 122 -21.75 -4.38 11.01
C LEU A 122 -22.10 -3.86 9.62
N VAL A 123 -23.38 -3.68 9.30
CA VAL A 123 -23.81 -3.14 8.01
C VAL A 123 -23.28 -1.71 7.81
N VAL A 124 -23.45 -0.88 8.84
CA VAL A 124 -22.97 0.51 8.81
C VAL A 124 -21.42 0.56 8.76
N ALA A 125 -20.76 -0.30 9.53
CA ALA A 125 -19.31 -0.38 9.57
C ALA A 125 -18.71 -0.83 8.22
N ASN A 126 -19.32 -1.81 7.56
CA ASN A 126 -18.93 -2.21 6.20
C ASN A 126 -19.11 -1.06 5.20
N GLY A 127 -20.22 -0.30 5.31
CA GLY A 127 -20.42 0.90 4.49
C GLY A 127 -19.30 1.94 4.69
N TRP A 128 -18.83 2.15 5.93
CA TRP A 128 -17.68 3.01 6.23
C TRP A 128 -16.37 2.48 5.63
N ILE A 129 -16.10 1.16 5.74
CA ILE A 129 -14.92 0.54 5.11
C ILE A 129 -14.93 0.76 3.60
N GLU A 130 -16.04 0.46 2.93
CA GLU A 130 -16.12 0.61 1.48
C GLU A 130 -16.04 2.08 1.05
N GLY A 131 -16.72 2.98 1.75
CA GLY A 131 -16.65 4.43 1.48
C GLY A 131 -15.23 4.98 1.65
N THR A 132 -14.54 4.62 2.74
CA THR A 132 -13.15 5.03 2.96
C THR A 132 -12.19 4.38 1.97
N THR A 133 -12.45 3.13 1.55
CA THR A 133 -11.66 2.45 0.50
C THR A 133 -11.77 3.19 -0.83
N VAL A 134 -12.99 3.53 -1.28
CA VAL A 134 -13.19 4.32 -2.52
C VAL A 134 -12.53 5.70 -2.41
N GLY A 135 -12.71 6.39 -1.29
CA GLY A 135 -12.04 7.67 -1.03
C GLY A 135 -10.52 7.55 -1.08
N SER A 136 -9.95 6.51 -0.48
CA SER A 136 -8.51 6.27 -0.49
C SER A 136 -7.95 5.92 -1.87
N ILE A 137 -8.73 5.24 -2.73
CA ILE A 137 -8.34 4.98 -4.13
C ILE A 137 -8.19 6.30 -4.89
N ILE A 138 -9.20 7.17 -4.82
CA ILE A 138 -9.19 8.45 -5.53
C ILE A 138 -8.03 9.32 -5.03
N LEU A 139 -7.94 9.50 -3.71
CA LEU A 139 -6.92 10.34 -3.10
C LEU A 139 -5.51 9.74 -3.26
N GLY A 140 -5.38 8.42 -3.22
CA GLY A 140 -4.12 7.73 -3.44
C GLY A 140 -3.56 7.95 -4.85
N VAL A 141 -4.40 7.83 -5.87
CA VAL A 141 -4.00 8.11 -7.26
C VAL A 141 -3.60 9.58 -7.42
N LEU A 142 -4.37 10.51 -6.86
CA LEU A 142 -4.03 11.95 -6.89
C LEU A 142 -2.72 12.24 -6.15
N LEU A 143 -2.53 11.64 -4.96
CA LEU A 143 -1.30 11.78 -4.18
C LEU A 143 -0.10 11.22 -4.94
N GLY A 144 -0.20 10.00 -5.48
CA GLY A 144 0.86 9.39 -6.27
C GLY A 144 1.24 10.23 -7.47
N GLY A 145 0.25 10.76 -8.20
CA GLY A 145 0.48 11.68 -9.31
C GLY A 145 1.16 12.98 -8.89
N ALA A 146 0.74 13.56 -7.76
CA ALA A 146 1.35 14.77 -7.22
C ALA A 146 2.81 14.54 -6.79
N LEU A 147 3.10 13.44 -6.07
CA LEU A 147 4.45 13.11 -5.60
C LEU A 147 5.44 12.87 -6.73
N VAL A 148 4.99 12.30 -7.85
CA VAL A 148 5.83 12.06 -9.04
C VAL A 148 5.93 13.28 -9.94
N SER A 149 5.11 14.32 -9.71
CA SER A 149 5.11 15.53 -10.54
C SER A 149 6.44 16.29 -10.41
N PRO A 150 6.92 16.95 -11.49
CA PRO A 150 8.19 17.69 -11.47
C PRO A 150 8.27 18.77 -10.37
N ARG A 151 7.12 19.41 -10.05
CA ARG A 151 7.08 20.48 -9.04
C ARG A 151 7.34 19.98 -7.62
N VAL A 152 6.74 18.86 -7.25
CA VAL A 152 6.87 18.28 -5.90
C VAL A 152 8.20 17.53 -5.79
N SER A 153 8.60 16.80 -6.83
CA SER A 153 9.82 16.03 -6.83
C SER A 153 11.08 16.91 -6.70
N THR A 154 11.11 18.08 -7.34
CA THR A 154 12.24 19.01 -7.21
C THR A 154 12.39 19.51 -5.76
N ALA A 155 11.28 19.75 -5.07
CA ALA A 155 11.29 20.15 -3.66
C ALA A 155 11.72 18.99 -2.74
N LEU A 156 11.32 17.75 -3.06
CA LEU A 156 11.68 16.56 -2.27
C LEU A 156 13.15 16.14 -2.48
N LEU A 157 13.65 16.22 -3.71
CA LEU A 157 15.04 15.88 -4.02
C LEU A 157 16.04 16.95 -3.55
N GLY A 158 15.57 18.19 -3.34
CA GLY A 158 16.37 19.25 -2.71
C GLY A 158 16.54 19.08 -1.19
N PHE A 159 15.94 18.07 -0.60
CA PHE A 159 16.06 17.74 0.82
C PHE A 159 17.14 16.66 1.03
N ASP A 160 18.37 16.96 0.62
CA ASP A 160 19.52 16.10 0.91
C ASP A 160 19.87 16.19 2.39
N LEU A 161 19.78 15.06 3.08
CA LEU A 161 20.34 14.92 4.42
C LEU A 161 21.86 14.89 4.31
N PRO A 162 22.58 15.89 4.84
CA PRO A 162 24.03 15.96 4.72
C PRO A 162 24.67 14.73 5.37
N GLY A 163 25.35 13.91 4.56
CA GLY A 163 26.12 12.75 5.02
C GLY A 163 25.49 11.38 4.82
N PHE A 164 24.31 11.27 4.23
CA PHE A 164 23.68 9.98 3.91
C PHE A 164 23.28 9.95 2.42
N ASP A 165 23.98 9.16 1.63
CA ASP A 165 23.54 8.80 0.29
C ASP A 165 22.40 7.79 0.42
N THR A 166 21.15 8.27 0.37
CA THR A 166 19.95 7.45 0.53
C THR A 166 19.63 6.64 -0.71
N GLY A 167 20.34 6.85 -1.83
CA GLY A 167 20.00 6.27 -3.15
C GLY A 167 18.66 6.74 -3.70
N ILE A 168 18.05 7.76 -3.07
CA ILE A 168 16.77 8.37 -3.48
C ILE A 168 17.10 9.55 -4.41
N ASP A 169 17.53 9.22 -5.61
CA ASP A 169 18.05 10.14 -6.62
C ASP A 169 16.99 10.56 -7.65
N THR A 170 15.81 9.99 -7.60
CA THR A 170 14.78 10.20 -8.62
C THR A 170 13.39 10.43 -8.02
N PRO A 171 12.51 11.19 -8.75
CA PRO A 171 11.15 11.47 -8.30
C PRO A 171 10.32 10.24 -7.90
N PRO A 172 10.31 9.14 -8.69
CA PRO A 172 9.57 7.93 -8.29
C PRO A 172 10.10 7.29 -7.01
N LYS A 173 11.41 7.27 -6.79
CA LYS A 173 12.00 6.72 -5.55
C LYS A 173 11.66 7.58 -4.34
N ALA A 174 11.71 8.90 -4.45
CA ALA A 174 11.28 9.81 -3.39
C ALA A 174 9.79 9.60 -3.04
N ALA A 175 8.93 9.46 -4.07
CA ALA A 175 7.52 9.15 -3.88
C ALA A 175 7.32 7.82 -3.15
N ILE A 176 8.03 6.75 -3.54
CA ILE A 176 7.96 5.42 -2.92
C ILE A 176 8.38 5.48 -1.44
N ALA A 177 9.44 6.21 -1.12
CA ALA A 177 9.91 6.38 0.25
C ALA A 177 8.86 7.07 1.15
N ILE A 178 8.21 8.12 0.66
CA ILE A 178 7.12 8.81 1.36
C ILE A 178 5.92 7.89 1.53
N ILE A 179 5.54 7.17 0.48
CA ILE A 179 4.42 6.23 0.50
C ILE A 179 4.66 5.11 1.52
N ALA A 180 5.89 4.63 1.66
CA ALA A 180 6.24 3.62 2.65
C ALA A 180 5.93 4.06 4.11
N VAL A 181 6.02 5.36 4.40
CA VAL A 181 5.66 5.91 5.71
C VAL A 181 4.17 5.75 6.00
N PHE A 182 3.30 5.85 5.00
CA PHE A 182 1.85 5.65 5.19
C PHE A 182 1.48 4.22 5.60
N TYR A 183 2.31 3.22 5.27
CA TYR A 183 2.11 1.85 5.75
C TYR A 183 2.52 1.66 7.21
N ALA A 184 3.32 2.57 7.77
CA ALA A 184 3.75 2.53 9.16
C ALA A 184 2.74 3.18 10.14
N ILE A 185 1.72 3.86 9.60
CA ILE A 185 0.63 4.48 10.37
C ILE A 185 -0.46 3.46 10.69
#